data_d865cebe4dd8571feb42329e06ee8224
#
_entry.id   d865cebe4dd8571feb42329e06ee8224
#
_cell.length_a   1.000
_cell.length_b   1.000
_cell.length_c   1.000
_cell.angle_alpha   90.00
_cell.angle_beta   90.00
_cell.angle_gamma   90.00
#
_symmetry.space_group_name_H-M   'P 1'
#
loop_
_entity.id
_entity.type
_entity.pdbx_description
1 polymer ?
#
loop_
_entity_poly.entity_id
_entity_poly.type
_entity_poly.pdbx_seq_one_letter_code
_entity_poly.pdbx_strand_id
1 'polypeptide(L)'
;MRRIRSIYLAGPALPAVHEAPVAEAARRLCEAAGYSAVSLDRDALVEQAPSEAMAREIYAQRVVRMRQADAAVVNLTPFRGPHCDPGAAFEAGFFSGLGKPVFAYMNLLSEEDAELKSRVDFYIGAQEDEAGVWRDDFGAPIEDFGLPESLILWAEARRLYVIVTPDPEADLTGLQLCLDAVKLYAD
;
A
#
# COMPACT_ATOMS: atom_id res chain seq x y z
N MET A 1 24.66 1.30 8.21
CA MET A 1 23.30 1.42 7.63
C MET A 1 22.88 2.89 7.62
N ARG A 2 22.10 3.33 6.63
CA ARG A 2 21.59 4.72 6.60
C ARG A 2 20.48 4.85 7.63
N ARG A 3 20.57 5.82 8.53
CA ARG A 3 19.56 6.05 9.58
C ARG A 3 18.24 6.47 8.92
N ILE A 4 17.15 5.75 9.17
CA ILE A 4 15.80 6.11 8.73
C ILE A 4 15.31 7.26 9.64
N ARG A 5 14.89 8.38 9.05
CA ARG A 5 14.35 9.56 9.72
C ARG A 5 12.99 9.97 9.17
N SER A 6 12.73 9.61 7.91
CA SER A 6 11.51 10.00 7.21
C SER A 6 10.88 8.78 6.54
N ILE A 7 9.55 8.71 6.61
CA ILE A 7 8.74 7.61 6.08
C ILE A 7 7.73 8.20 5.10
N TYR A 8 7.73 7.66 3.89
CA TYR A 8 6.69 7.92 2.90
C TYR A 8 5.50 7.01 3.18
N LEU A 9 4.33 7.61 3.35
CA LEU A 9 3.07 6.87 3.51
C LEU A 9 2.42 6.72 2.14
N ALA A 10 2.42 5.49 1.62
CA ALA A 10 1.81 5.11 0.37
C ALA A 10 0.49 4.36 0.63
N GLY A 11 -0.47 4.51 -0.28
CA GLY A 11 -1.73 3.78 -0.17
C GLY A 11 -2.80 4.34 -1.07
N PRO A 12 -3.99 3.70 -1.05
CA PRO A 12 -5.09 4.16 -1.87
C PRO A 12 -5.38 5.61 -1.56
N ALA A 13 -5.44 6.39 -2.64
CA ALA A 13 -5.86 7.78 -2.57
C ALA A 13 -7.36 7.81 -2.36
N LEU A 14 -7.79 7.75 -1.09
CA LEU A 14 -9.21 7.84 -0.75
C LEU A 14 -9.76 9.24 -1.11
N PRO A 15 -11.06 9.39 -1.44
CA PRO A 15 -11.62 10.70 -1.78
C PRO A 15 -11.46 11.70 -0.62
N ALA A 16 -10.97 12.88 -0.93
CA ALA A 16 -10.51 13.94 -0.01
C ALA A 16 -11.49 14.35 1.12
N VAL A 17 -12.76 13.96 1.04
CA VAL A 17 -13.81 14.39 2.00
C VAL A 17 -13.85 13.53 3.26
N HIS A 18 -13.37 12.27 3.21
CA HIS A 18 -13.42 11.35 4.35
C HIS A 18 -12.04 11.02 4.94
N GLU A 19 -10.97 11.44 4.29
CA GLU A 19 -9.59 11.04 4.59
C GLU A 19 -8.86 11.89 5.62
N ALA A 20 -9.23 13.13 5.78
CA ALA A 20 -8.47 14.05 6.63
C ALA A 20 -8.20 13.50 8.05
N PRO A 21 -9.17 12.85 8.75
CA PRO A 21 -8.92 12.32 10.09
C PRO A 21 -7.95 11.13 10.12
N VAL A 22 -8.07 10.19 9.16
CA VAL A 22 -7.22 8.98 9.10
C VAL A 22 -5.81 9.34 8.66
N ALA A 23 -5.66 10.17 7.63
CA ALA A 23 -4.37 10.66 7.17
C ALA A 23 -3.63 11.44 8.27
N GLU A 24 -4.33 12.29 9.00
CA GLU A 24 -3.77 13.02 10.13
C GLU A 24 -3.39 12.09 11.29
N ALA A 25 -4.20 11.08 11.60
CA ALA A 25 -3.88 10.08 12.61
C ALA A 25 -2.64 9.26 12.20
N ALA A 26 -2.53 8.86 10.92
CA ALA A 26 -1.36 8.16 10.40
C ALA A 26 -0.08 9.01 10.51
N ARG A 27 -0.16 10.31 10.19
CA ARG A 27 0.95 11.24 10.35
C ARG A 27 1.39 11.34 11.82
N ARG A 28 0.43 11.48 12.74
CA ARG A 28 0.72 11.54 14.19
C ARG A 28 1.36 10.26 14.71
N LEU A 29 0.96 9.09 14.22
CA LEU A 29 1.60 7.82 14.58
C LEU A 29 3.06 7.79 14.13
N CYS A 30 3.38 8.24 12.92
CA CYS A 30 4.77 8.36 12.46
C CYS A 30 5.58 9.28 13.36
N GLU A 31 5.05 10.45 13.70
CA GLU A 31 5.72 11.43 14.56
C GLU A 31 5.93 10.89 15.98
N ALA A 32 4.93 10.23 16.56
CA ALA A 32 5.04 9.58 17.87
C ALA A 32 6.08 8.45 17.85
N ALA A 33 6.26 7.76 16.71
CA ALA A 33 7.31 6.77 16.52
C ALA A 33 8.71 7.38 16.31
N GLY A 34 8.81 8.70 16.16
CA GLY A 34 10.07 9.43 15.98
C GLY A 34 10.47 9.63 14.52
N TYR A 35 9.54 9.49 13.57
CA TYR A 35 9.77 9.66 12.14
C TYR A 35 9.02 10.87 11.60
N SER A 36 9.60 11.57 10.63
CA SER A 36 8.89 12.54 9.82
C SER A 36 8.02 11.82 8.77
N ALA A 37 6.72 12.02 8.82
CA ALA A 37 5.82 11.51 7.79
C ALA A 37 5.94 12.35 6.51
N VAL A 38 6.13 11.68 5.39
CA VAL A 38 6.13 12.30 4.06
C VAL A 38 4.90 11.80 3.32
N SER A 39 3.97 12.69 3.05
CA SER A 39 2.74 12.39 2.29
C SER A 39 2.50 13.49 1.25
N LEU A 40 1.58 13.24 0.32
CA LEU A 40 1.15 14.29 -0.59
C LEU A 40 0.31 15.30 0.18
N ASP A 41 0.71 16.58 0.13
CA ASP A 41 -0.12 17.67 0.61
C ASP A 41 -1.14 17.99 -0.49
N ARG A 42 -2.40 17.58 -0.27
CA ARG A 42 -3.46 17.73 -1.27
C ARG A 42 -4.11 19.10 -1.26
N ASP A 43 -4.02 19.83 -0.16
CA ASP A 43 -4.71 21.09 0.00
C ASP A 43 -4.28 22.14 -1.04
N ALA A 44 -3.04 22.06 -1.50
CA ALA A 44 -2.51 22.95 -2.55
C ALA A 44 -3.05 22.65 -3.98
N LEU A 45 -3.75 21.52 -4.19
CA LEU A 45 -4.15 21.05 -5.52
C LEU A 45 -5.66 21.02 -5.73
N VAL A 46 -6.46 21.24 -4.67
CA VAL A 46 -7.93 21.07 -4.69
C VAL A 46 -8.64 22.19 -5.47
N GLU A 47 -8.02 23.34 -5.68
CA GLU A 47 -8.67 24.49 -6.33
C GLU A 47 -8.63 24.45 -7.87
N GLN A 48 -7.93 23.50 -8.48
CA GLN A 48 -7.80 23.45 -9.94
C GLN A 48 -8.68 22.35 -10.56
N ALA A 49 -9.27 22.63 -11.71
CA ALA A 49 -9.99 21.63 -12.48
C ALA A 49 -9.04 20.49 -12.93
N PRO A 50 -9.47 19.22 -12.88
CA PRO A 50 -8.66 18.09 -13.32
C PRO A 50 -8.16 18.28 -14.76
N SER A 51 -6.84 18.14 -14.96
CA SER A 51 -6.21 18.28 -16.28
C SER A 51 -4.97 17.37 -16.37
N GLU A 52 -4.51 17.10 -17.59
CA GLU A 52 -3.25 16.36 -17.80
C GLU A 52 -2.04 17.09 -17.18
N ALA A 53 -1.99 18.40 -17.29
CA ALA A 53 -0.93 19.21 -16.71
C ALA A 53 -0.89 19.07 -15.18
N MET A 54 -2.06 19.13 -14.53
CA MET A 54 -2.19 18.89 -13.09
C MET A 54 -1.74 17.47 -12.70
N ALA A 55 -2.13 16.45 -13.47
CA ALA A 55 -1.72 15.08 -13.21
C ALA A 55 -0.19 14.91 -13.28
N ARG A 56 0.46 15.55 -14.27
CA ARG A 56 1.92 15.54 -14.39
C ARG A 56 2.61 16.24 -13.23
N GLU A 57 2.05 17.34 -12.73
CA GLU A 57 2.59 18.06 -11.59
C GLU A 57 2.47 17.24 -10.30
N ILE A 58 1.30 16.62 -10.05
CA ILE A 58 1.10 15.69 -8.92
C ILE A 58 2.13 14.57 -8.97
N TYR A 59 2.33 13.96 -10.13
CA TYR A 59 3.33 12.91 -10.30
C TYR A 59 4.74 13.40 -9.98
N ALA A 60 5.13 14.56 -10.52
CA ALA A 60 6.45 15.13 -10.29
C ALA A 60 6.70 15.40 -8.78
N GLN A 61 5.72 15.95 -8.09
CA GLN A 61 5.78 16.18 -6.65
C GLN A 61 5.89 14.86 -5.86
N ARG A 62 5.13 13.81 -6.22
CA ARG A 62 5.24 12.48 -5.61
C ARG A 62 6.65 11.90 -5.77
N VAL A 63 7.21 11.96 -6.99
CA VAL A 63 8.57 11.48 -7.27
C VAL A 63 9.62 12.19 -6.41
N VAL A 64 9.53 13.51 -6.27
CA VAL A 64 10.43 14.28 -5.40
C VAL A 64 10.34 13.79 -3.95
N ARG A 65 9.14 13.63 -3.42
CA ARG A 65 8.91 13.17 -2.03
C ARG A 65 9.39 11.75 -1.80
N MET A 66 9.12 10.82 -2.72
CA MET A 66 9.64 9.45 -2.66
C MET A 66 11.17 9.42 -2.67
N ARG A 67 11.82 10.29 -3.46
CA ARG A 67 13.29 10.41 -3.47
C ARG A 67 13.85 10.96 -2.16
N GLN A 68 13.14 11.84 -1.48
CA GLN A 68 13.56 12.46 -0.22
C GLN A 68 13.37 11.54 0.98
N ALA A 69 12.32 10.74 1.02
CA ALA A 69 12.05 9.83 2.14
C ALA A 69 13.08 8.70 2.24
N ASP A 70 13.34 8.21 3.44
CA ASP A 70 14.32 7.17 3.71
C ASP A 70 13.74 5.75 3.56
N ALA A 71 12.44 5.58 3.84
CA ALA A 71 11.70 4.32 3.76
C ALA A 71 10.26 4.56 3.32
N ALA A 72 9.55 3.52 2.92
CA ALA A 72 8.11 3.55 2.69
C ALA A 72 7.36 2.60 3.63
N VAL A 73 6.19 3.05 4.08
CA VAL A 73 5.13 2.17 4.60
C VAL A 73 3.97 2.22 3.62
N VAL A 74 3.60 1.07 3.09
CA VAL A 74 2.63 0.95 2.00
C VAL A 74 1.39 0.22 2.50
N ASN A 75 0.24 0.88 2.36
CA ASN A 75 -1.05 0.26 2.58
C ASN A 75 -1.47 -0.48 1.30
N LEU A 76 -1.47 -1.81 1.36
CA LEU A 76 -1.85 -2.72 0.27
C LEU A 76 -3.29 -3.26 0.44
N THR A 77 -4.11 -2.63 1.28
CA THR A 77 -5.53 -2.98 1.39
C THR A 77 -6.19 -3.03 0.03
N PRO A 78 -6.99 -4.07 -0.28
CA PRO A 78 -7.66 -4.21 -1.57
C PRO A 78 -8.44 -2.96 -1.94
N PHE A 79 -8.32 -2.52 -3.18
CA PHE A 79 -8.90 -1.27 -3.65
C PHE A 79 -9.59 -1.44 -5.01
N ARG A 80 -10.91 -1.32 -5.03
CA ARG A 80 -11.73 -1.48 -6.25
C ARG A 80 -11.56 -2.84 -6.93
N GLY A 81 -11.32 -3.89 -6.16
CA GLY A 81 -11.14 -5.25 -6.66
C GLY A 81 -10.19 -6.05 -5.78
N PRO A 82 -9.67 -7.19 -6.26
CA PRO A 82 -8.88 -8.12 -5.46
C PRO A 82 -7.48 -7.62 -5.07
N HIS A 83 -6.94 -6.67 -5.83
CA HIS A 83 -5.58 -6.14 -5.66
C HIS A 83 -5.55 -4.81 -4.92
N CYS A 84 -4.37 -4.45 -4.45
CA CYS A 84 -4.11 -3.12 -3.90
C CYS A 84 -4.25 -2.01 -4.97
N ASP A 85 -4.23 -0.76 -4.52
CA ASP A 85 -4.20 0.41 -5.41
C ASP A 85 -2.98 0.38 -6.34
N PRO A 86 -3.16 0.55 -7.68
CA PRO A 86 -2.03 0.54 -8.62
C PRO A 86 -0.98 1.63 -8.34
N GLY A 87 -1.39 2.77 -7.78
CA GLY A 87 -0.48 3.82 -7.35
C GLY A 87 0.39 3.38 -6.18
N ALA A 88 -0.20 2.67 -5.20
CA ALA A 88 0.53 2.09 -4.08
C ALA A 88 1.55 1.05 -4.55
N ALA A 89 1.16 0.18 -5.49
CA ALA A 89 2.07 -0.80 -6.10
C ALA A 89 3.24 -0.12 -6.82
N PHE A 90 2.97 0.93 -7.61
CA PHE A 90 4.00 1.71 -8.27
C PHE A 90 4.96 2.36 -7.26
N GLU A 91 4.44 2.96 -6.20
CA GLU A 91 5.24 3.63 -5.17
C GLU A 91 6.13 2.61 -4.42
N ALA A 92 5.62 1.42 -4.09
CA ALA A 92 6.40 0.34 -3.52
C ALA A 92 7.58 -0.07 -4.43
N GLY A 93 7.30 -0.32 -5.72
CA GLY A 93 8.32 -0.65 -6.71
C GLY A 93 9.34 0.48 -6.93
N PHE A 94 8.90 1.73 -6.84
CA PHE A 94 9.79 2.89 -6.96
C PHE A 94 10.79 2.96 -5.79
N PHE A 95 10.34 2.72 -4.55
CA PHE A 95 11.22 2.65 -3.38
C PHE A 95 12.20 1.48 -3.48
N SER A 96 11.74 0.30 -3.90
CA SER A 96 12.58 -0.86 -4.15
C SER A 96 13.67 -0.55 -5.19
N GLY A 97 13.30 0.05 -6.32
CA GLY A 97 14.24 0.46 -7.36
C GLY A 97 15.27 1.53 -6.91
N LEU A 98 14.97 2.28 -5.86
CA LEU A 98 15.92 3.19 -5.20
C LEU A 98 16.79 2.51 -4.12
N GLY A 99 16.61 1.20 -3.89
CA GLY A 99 17.28 0.46 -2.81
C GLY A 99 16.84 0.89 -1.41
N LYS A 100 15.66 1.48 -1.27
CA LYS A 100 15.11 1.92 0.02
C LYS A 100 14.16 0.86 0.57
N PRO A 101 14.13 0.63 1.91
CA PRO A 101 13.28 -0.39 2.51
C PRO A 101 11.79 -0.05 2.38
N VAL A 102 11.01 -1.08 2.05
CA VAL A 102 9.55 -1.05 1.99
C VAL A 102 8.99 -1.93 3.09
N PHE A 103 8.04 -1.41 3.85
CA PHE A 103 7.22 -2.15 4.80
C PHE A 103 5.77 -2.04 4.34
N ALA A 104 4.99 -3.08 4.53
CA ALA A 104 3.63 -3.09 4.02
C ALA A 104 2.64 -3.64 5.04
N TYR A 105 1.40 -3.21 4.93
CA TYR A 105 0.27 -3.82 5.60
C TYR A 105 -0.95 -3.84 4.70
N MET A 106 -1.90 -4.71 5.02
CA MET A 106 -3.21 -4.72 4.40
C MET A 106 -4.27 -5.00 5.45
N ASN A 107 -5.39 -4.33 5.34
CA ASN A 107 -6.56 -4.50 6.19
C ASN A 107 -7.63 -5.26 5.41
N LEU A 108 -8.22 -6.28 6.05
CA LEU A 108 -9.23 -7.16 5.45
C LEU A 108 -10.42 -7.28 6.39
N LEU A 109 -11.59 -7.57 5.85
CA LEU A 109 -12.80 -7.83 6.63
C LEU A 109 -12.83 -9.26 7.20
N SER A 110 -12.18 -10.23 6.54
CA SER A 110 -12.22 -11.65 6.88
C SER A 110 -10.85 -12.30 6.68
N GLU A 111 -10.57 -13.35 7.47
CA GLU A 111 -9.41 -14.22 7.23
C GLU A 111 -9.50 -14.97 5.89
N GLU A 112 -10.72 -15.22 5.39
CA GLU A 112 -10.94 -15.87 4.10
C GLU A 112 -10.40 -15.03 2.92
N ASP A 113 -10.31 -13.71 3.11
CA ASP A 113 -9.76 -12.78 2.13
C ASP A 113 -8.23 -12.69 2.19
N ALA A 114 -7.55 -13.43 3.08
CA ALA A 114 -6.12 -13.27 3.32
C ALA A 114 -5.26 -13.65 2.11
N GLU A 115 -5.71 -14.58 1.28
CA GLU A 115 -5.02 -14.97 0.05
C GLU A 115 -5.52 -14.20 -1.17
N LEU A 116 -4.60 -13.82 -2.06
CA LEU A 116 -4.94 -13.13 -3.30
C LEU A 116 -5.93 -13.95 -4.14
N LYS A 117 -5.72 -15.27 -4.26
CA LYS A 117 -6.59 -16.17 -5.02
C LYS A 117 -8.04 -16.12 -4.51
N SER A 118 -8.25 -16.15 -3.20
CA SER A 118 -9.59 -16.08 -2.61
C SER A 118 -10.30 -14.77 -2.96
N ARG A 119 -9.57 -13.65 -2.97
CA ARG A 119 -10.13 -12.37 -3.39
C ARG A 119 -10.44 -12.33 -4.89
N VAL A 120 -9.57 -12.92 -5.73
CA VAL A 120 -9.86 -13.02 -7.17
C VAL A 120 -11.12 -13.85 -7.41
N ASP A 121 -11.26 -14.98 -6.72
CA ASP A 121 -12.47 -15.81 -6.80
C ASP A 121 -13.73 -15.02 -6.40
N PHE A 122 -13.67 -14.29 -5.29
CA PHE A 122 -14.80 -13.49 -4.82
C PHE A 122 -15.20 -12.36 -5.80
N TYR A 123 -14.24 -11.64 -6.38
CA TYR A 123 -14.51 -10.47 -7.21
C TYR A 123 -14.73 -10.77 -8.68
N ILE A 124 -14.14 -11.86 -9.21
CA ILE A 124 -14.06 -12.15 -10.65
C ILE A 124 -14.59 -13.56 -10.94
N GLY A 125 -14.37 -14.51 -10.03
CA GLY A 125 -14.50 -15.94 -10.22
C GLY A 125 -13.16 -16.60 -10.47
N ALA A 126 -12.99 -17.83 -10.00
CA ALA A 126 -11.78 -18.61 -10.21
C ALA A 126 -12.12 -20.11 -10.36
N GLN A 127 -11.45 -20.78 -11.27
CA GLN A 127 -11.57 -22.22 -11.49
C GLN A 127 -10.24 -22.83 -11.85
N GLU A 128 -10.04 -24.08 -11.47
CA GLU A 128 -8.86 -24.86 -11.84
C GLU A 128 -9.09 -25.50 -13.22
N ASP A 129 -8.13 -25.34 -14.13
CA ASP A 129 -8.18 -25.97 -15.44
C ASP A 129 -7.71 -27.44 -15.38
N GLU A 130 -7.83 -28.17 -16.52
CA GLU A 130 -7.44 -29.59 -16.60
C GLU A 130 -5.94 -29.84 -16.28
N ALA A 131 -5.11 -28.82 -16.34
CA ALA A 131 -3.69 -28.87 -16.03
C ALA A 131 -3.37 -28.53 -14.56
N GLY A 132 -4.40 -28.23 -13.75
CA GLY A 132 -4.23 -27.83 -12.34
C GLY A 132 -3.82 -26.36 -12.17
N VAL A 133 -4.08 -25.51 -13.16
CA VAL A 133 -3.78 -24.09 -13.10
C VAL A 133 -5.05 -23.31 -12.80
N TRP A 134 -5.01 -22.51 -11.74
CA TRP A 134 -6.11 -21.59 -11.41
C TRP A 134 -6.20 -20.45 -12.41
N ARG A 135 -7.41 -20.22 -12.94
CA ARG A 135 -7.73 -19.14 -13.88
C ARG A 135 -8.95 -18.37 -13.44
N ASP A 136 -8.93 -17.07 -13.74
CA ASP A 136 -10.12 -16.23 -13.56
C ASP A 136 -11.17 -16.52 -14.68
N ASP A 137 -12.35 -15.92 -14.55
CA ASP A 137 -13.45 -16.08 -15.54
C ASP A 137 -13.11 -15.54 -16.93
N PHE A 138 -12.01 -14.78 -17.07
CA PHE A 138 -11.50 -14.31 -18.36
C PHE A 138 -10.41 -15.22 -18.93
N GLY A 139 -10.04 -16.28 -18.21
CA GLY A 139 -9.03 -17.27 -18.61
C GLY A 139 -7.60 -16.88 -18.29
N ALA A 140 -7.37 -15.77 -17.58
CA ALA A 140 -6.02 -15.40 -17.13
C ALA A 140 -5.56 -16.25 -15.95
N PRO A 141 -4.30 -16.70 -15.91
CA PRO A 141 -3.78 -17.47 -14.78
C PRO A 141 -3.71 -16.61 -13.52
N ILE A 142 -4.07 -17.22 -12.38
CA ILE A 142 -4.03 -16.60 -11.06
C ILE A 142 -2.77 -17.07 -10.34
N GLU A 143 -2.05 -16.17 -9.65
CA GLU A 143 -0.98 -16.54 -8.76
C GLU A 143 -1.53 -17.32 -7.55
N ASP A 144 -1.15 -18.58 -7.42
CA ASP A 144 -1.59 -19.48 -6.33
C ASP A 144 -0.41 -19.90 -5.46
N PHE A 145 0.17 -18.94 -4.76
CA PHE A 145 1.29 -19.14 -3.84
C PHE A 145 0.87 -19.08 -2.37
N GLY A 146 -0.42 -19.00 -2.06
CA GLY A 146 -0.90 -18.75 -0.70
C GLY A 146 -0.48 -17.38 -0.15
N LEU A 147 -0.23 -16.41 -1.03
CA LEU A 147 0.27 -15.09 -0.65
C LEU A 147 -0.86 -14.07 -0.55
N PRO A 148 -0.72 -13.07 0.33
CA PRO A 148 -1.74 -12.04 0.51
C PRO A 148 -1.79 -11.00 -0.63
N GLU A 149 -0.75 -10.87 -1.43
CA GLU A 149 -0.70 -9.99 -2.61
C GLU A 149 0.29 -10.59 -3.62
N SER A 150 0.39 -9.99 -4.81
CA SER A 150 1.27 -10.49 -5.86
C SER A 150 2.68 -10.76 -5.32
N LEU A 151 3.29 -11.82 -5.83
CA LEU A 151 4.59 -12.32 -5.34
C LEU A 151 5.66 -11.21 -5.28
N ILE A 152 5.63 -10.27 -6.22
CA ILE A 152 6.63 -9.18 -6.29
C ILE A 152 6.45 -8.21 -5.12
N LEU A 153 5.23 -7.80 -4.82
CA LEU A 153 4.97 -6.87 -3.70
C LEU A 153 5.24 -7.55 -2.36
N TRP A 154 4.85 -8.82 -2.22
CA TRP A 154 5.14 -9.59 -1.02
C TRP A 154 6.65 -9.77 -0.80
N ALA A 155 7.41 -10.14 -1.84
CA ALA A 155 8.84 -10.40 -1.75
C ALA A 155 9.67 -9.13 -1.47
N GLU A 156 9.27 -7.98 -2.01
CA GLU A 156 9.95 -6.71 -1.79
C GLU A 156 9.68 -6.10 -0.42
N ALA A 157 8.55 -6.38 0.19
CA ALA A 157 8.25 -5.90 1.52
C ALA A 157 9.15 -6.58 2.57
N ARG A 158 9.89 -5.79 3.34
CA ARG A 158 10.68 -6.30 4.49
C ARG A 158 9.80 -6.98 5.51
N ARG A 159 8.57 -6.49 5.66
CA ARG A 159 7.45 -7.10 6.41
C ARG A 159 6.16 -6.72 5.70
N LEU A 160 5.24 -7.67 5.65
CA LEU A 160 3.85 -7.45 5.25
C LEU A 160 2.97 -7.98 6.38
N TYR A 161 2.13 -7.11 6.94
CA TYR A 161 1.17 -7.46 7.98
C TYR A 161 -0.22 -7.52 7.39
N VAL A 162 -0.94 -8.61 7.66
CA VAL A 162 -2.36 -8.76 7.32
C VAL A 162 -3.17 -8.57 8.60
N ILE A 163 -4.10 -7.63 8.58
CA ILE A 163 -4.94 -7.24 9.71
C ILE A 163 -6.38 -7.54 9.35
N VAL A 164 -7.02 -8.39 10.13
CA VAL A 164 -8.48 -8.59 10.03
C VAL A 164 -9.16 -7.60 10.95
N THR A 165 -10.02 -6.76 10.40
CA THR A 165 -10.64 -5.65 11.12
C THR A 165 -12.02 -5.33 10.56
N PRO A 166 -12.98 -4.91 11.39
CA PRO A 166 -14.29 -4.46 10.94
C PRO A 166 -14.26 -3.10 10.20
N ASP A 167 -13.14 -2.37 10.27
CA ASP A 167 -12.98 -1.05 9.64
C ASP A 167 -11.65 -0.97 8.87
N PRO A 168 -11.56 -1.61 7.68
CA PRO A 168 -10.33 -1.63 6.89
C PRO A 168 -9.85 -0.25 6.44
N GLU A 169 -10.73 0.74 6.35
CA GLU A 169 -10.39 2.09 5.89
C GLU A 169 -9.73 2.93 6.99
N ALA A 170 -10.13 2.75 8.25
CA ALA A 170 -9.66 3.58 9.35
C ALA A 170 -8.68 2.87 10.30
N ASP A 171 -8.53 1.56 10.23
CA ASP A 171 -7.63 0.81 11.12
C ASP A 171 -6.15 1.08 10.78
N LEU A 172 -5.42 1.61 11.75
CA LEU A 172 -4.00 1.93 11.65
C LEU A 172 -3.10 0.92 12.38
N THR A 173 -3.64 -0.21 12.83
CA THR A 173 -2.86 -1.27 13.51
C THR A 173 -1.71 -1.75 12.62
N GLY A 174 -1.97 -1.97 11.34
CA GLY A 174 -0.94 -2.38 10.38
C GLY A 174 0.16 -1.34 10.20
N LEU A 175 -0.20 -0.05 10.16
CA LEU A 175 0.78 1.04 10.14
C LEU A 175 1.64 1.01 11.40
N GLN A 176 1.06 0.87 12.59
CA GLN A 176 1.80 0.81 13.84
C GLN A 176 2.81 -0.34 13.85
N LEU A 177 2.41 -1.53 13.42
CA LEU A 177 3.30 -2.69 13.31
C LEU A 177 4.45 -2.45 12.32
N CYS A 178 4.16 -1.79 11.18
CA CYS A 178 5.22 -1.39 10.25
C CYS A 178 6.22 -0.42 10.88
N LEU A 179 5.76 0.58 11.63
CA LEU A 179 6.63 1.54 12.31
C LEU A 179 7.54 0.87 13.35
N ASP A 180 7.01 -0.12 14.07
CA ASP A 180 7.80 -0.92 15.03
C ASP A 180 8.84 -1.79 14.30
N ALA A 181 8.46 -2.38 13.13
CA ALA A 181 9.41 -3.10 12.29
C ALA A 181 10.51 -2.20 11.72
N VAL A 182 10.20 -0.95 11.37
CA VAL A 182 11.20 0.04 10.93
C VAL A 182 12.24 0.31 12.03
N LYS A 183 11.84 0.41 13.31
CA LYS A 183 12.77 0.58 14.42
C LYS A 183 13.76 -0.58 14.52
N LEU A 184 13.23 -1.81 14.46
CA LEU A 184 14.06 -3.03 14.50
C LEU A 184 14.99 -3.19 13.29
N TYR A 185 14.63 -2.61 12.16
CA TYR A 185 15.44 -2.66 10.93
C TYR A 185 16.56 -1.60 10.96
N ALA A 186 16.34 -0.48 11.64
CA ALA A 186 17.28 0.65 11.70
C ALA A 186 18.39 0.46 12.75
N ASP A 187 18.17 -0.40 13.74
CA ASP A 187 19.13 -0.80 14.77
C ASP A 187 20.10 -1.86 14.22
#